data_edf2eb5fbe5f5c8b8782bbaec594da62
#
_entry.id   edf2eb5fbe5f5c8b8782bbaec594da62
#
_cell.length_a   1.000
_cell.length_b   1.000
_cell.length_c   1.000
_cell.angle_alpha   90.00
_cell.angle_beta   90.00
_cell.angle_gamma   90.00
#
_symmetry.space_group_name_H-M   'P 1'
#
loop_
_entity.id
_entity.type
_entity.pdbx_description
1 polymer ?
#
loop_
_entity_poly.entity_id
_entity_poly.type
_entity_poly.pdbx_seq_one_letter_code
_entity_poly.pdbx_strand_id
1 'polypeptide(L)'
;MIRLNLPSFEIKLSGTKEQPRIFDILRHRYVALTPEEWVRQHFVHYLIEHKGYPAALMANEMSLSIGNKKLRADSVLYNRHLQPRMIMEYKAPTVEITQKVFEQIAAYNLLLHVDYIVVSNGLQHYCCRIDYDKRTYNFLQDIPTYESIADD
;
A
#
# COMPACT_ATOMS: atom_id res chain seq x y z
N MET A 1 12.73 -10.12 -12.49
CA MET A 1 12.39 -9.62 -11.14
C MET A 1 12.21 -10.77 -10.18
N ILE A 2 12.44 -10.52 -8.91
CA ILE A 2 12.30 -11.55 -7.87
C ILE A 2 10.84 -11.98 -7.72
N ARG A 3 10.63 -13.27 -7.48
CA ARG A 3 9.30 -13.81 -7.19
C ARG A 3 8.87 -13.39 -5.79
N LEU A 4 7.65 -12.87 -5.68
CA LEU A 4 7.10 -12.39 -4.43
C LEU A 4 6.18 -13.42 -3.77
N ASN A 5 5.94 -13.24 -2.46
CA ASN A 5 4.97 -14.02 -1.69
C ASN A 5 3.58 -13.39 -1.82
N LEU A 6 3.14 -13.24 -3.07
CA LEU A 6 1.86 -12.66 -3.44
C LEU A 6 1.31 -13.43 -4.64
N PRO A 7 -0.01 -13.46 -4.85
CA PRO A 7 -0.58 -14.11 -6.01
C PRO A 7 -0.08 -13.50 -7.32
N SER A 8 0.03 -14.34 -8.34
CA SER A 8 0.33 -13.87 -9.69
C SER A 8 -0.86 -13.08 -10.26
N PHE A 9 -0.56 -12.20 -11.20
CA PHE A 9 -1.57 -11.42 -11.92
C PHE A 9 -1.10 -11.21 -13.35
N GLU A 10 -1.96 -10.69 -14.21
CA GLU A 10 -1.59 -10.37 -15.58
C GLU A 10 -0.67 -9.14 -15.60
N ILE A 11 0.63 -9.40 -15.72
CA ILE A 11 1.66 -8.35 -15.73
C ILE A 11 1.81 -7.81 -17.15
N LYS A 12 1.73 -6.49 -17.31
CA LYS A 12 1.95 -5.81 -18.59
C LYS A 12 3.24 -5.00 -18.48
N LEU A 13 4.20 -5.35 -19.33
CA LEU A 13 5.50 -4.71 -19.37
C LEU A 13 5.69 -3.98 -20.69
N SER A 14 6.48 -2.91 -20.67
CA SER A 14 6.91 -2.16 -21.84
C SER A 14 8.29 -1.56 -21.58
N GLY A 15 8.71 -0.65 -22.45
CA GLY A 15 10.02 -0.02 -22.31
C GLY A 15 11.12 -0.87 -22.90
N THR A 16 12.34 -0.57 -22.51
CA THR A 16 13.55 -1.26 -22.96
C THR A 16 14.14 -2.09 -21.83
N LYS A 17 15.13 -2.92 -22.15
CA LYS A 17 15.86 -3.70 -21.13
C LYS A 17 16.54 -2.78 -20.11
N GLU A 18 17.00 -1.63 -20.56
CA GLU A 18 17.70 -0.65 -19.71
C GLU A 18 16.73 0.24 -18.94
N GLN A 19 15.53 0.45 -19.48
CA GLN A 19 14.47 1.26 -18.86
C GLN A 19 13.13 0.50 -18.92
N PRO A 20 13.00 -0.59 -18.16
CA PRO A 20 11.76 -1.34 -18.16
C PRO A 20 10.64 -0.55 -17.49
N ARG A 21 9.41 -0.77 -17.96
CA ARG A 21 8.21 -0.14 -17.45
C ARG A 21 7.15 -1.19 -17.20
N ILE A 22 6.28 -0.91 -16.22
CA ILE A 22 5.16 -1.76 -15.84
C ILE A 22 3.87 -0.95 -15.87
N PHE A 23 2.77 -1.57 -16.30
CA PHE A 23 1.47 -0.91 -16.30
C PHE A 23 0.94 -0.79 -14.87
N ASP A 24 0.60 0.45 -14.47
CA ASP A 24 -0.04 0.73 -13.18
C ASP A 24 -1.56 0.70 -13.37
N ILE A 25 -2.23 -0.27 -12.74
CA ILE A 25 -3.67 -0.46 -12.88
C ILE A 25 -4.48 0.70 -12.28
N LEU A 26 -3.93 1.43 -11.32
CA LEU A 26 -4.63 2.56 -10.69
C LEU A 26 -4.40 3.87 -11.42
N ARG A 27 -3.17 4.12 -11.89
CA ARG A 27 -2.83 5.33 -12.66
C ARG A 27 -3.14 5.20 -14.14
N HIS A 28 -3.48 3.99 -14.62
CA HIS A 28 -3.80 3.68 -16.02
C HIS A 28 -2.72 4.12 -17.01
N ARG A 29 -1.47 3.88 -16.66
CA ARG A 29 -0.32 4.20 -17.51
C ARG A 29 0.87 3.35 -17.15
N TYR A 30 1.83 3.26 -18.05
CA TYR A 30 3.11 2.62 -17.77
C TYR A 30 3.99 3.54 -16.95
N VAL A 31 4.60 2.98 -15.93
CA VAL A 31 5.51 3.68 -15.01
C VAL A 31 6.83 2.92 -14.95
N ALA A 32 7.89 3.57 -14.46
CA ALA A 32 9.18 2.93 -14.33
C ALA A 32 9.07 1.66 -13.45
N LEU A 33 9.66 0.56 -13.92
CA LEU A 33 9.68 -0.69 -13.17
C LEU A 33 10.86 -0.67 -12.20
N THR A 34 10.59 -0.22 -10.98
CA THR A 34 11.54 -0.27 -9.87
C THR A 34 11.22 -1.47 -8.98
N PRO A 35 12.14 -1.88 -8.07
CA PRO A 35 11.82 -2.94 -7.11
C PRO A 35 10.59 -2.63 -6.26
N GLU A 36 10.39 -1.38 -5.85
CA GLU A 36 9.22 -0.95 -5.08
C GLU A 36 7.95 -1.00 -5.92
N GLU A 37 8.02 -0.59 -7.19
CA GLU A 37 6.86 -0.64 -8.09
C GLU A 37 6.45 -2.08 -8.39
N TRP A 38 7.41 -3.00 -8.47
CA TRP A 38 7.15 -4.42 -8.60
C TRP A 38 6.31 -4.94 -7.42
N VAL A 39 6.69 -4.55 -6.20
CA VAL A 39 5.95 -4.88 -4.99
C VAL A 39 4.56 -4.24 -5.02
N ARG A 40 4.48 -2.96 -5.35
CA ARG A 40 3.21 -2.22 -5.37
C ARG A 40 2.20 -2.86 -6.31
N GLN A 41 2.60 -3.16 -7.56
CA GLN A 41 1.65 -3.72 -8.52
C GLN A 41 1.14 -5.09 -8.09
N HIS A 42 2.01 -5.93 -7.55
CA HIS A 42 1.56 -7.22 -6.98
C HIS A 42 0.57 -7.01 -5.83
N PHE A 43 0.88 -6.09 -4.93
CA PHE A 43 0.06 -5.88 -3.75
C PHE A 43 -1.31 -5.28 -4.09
N VAL A 44 -1.34 -4.28 -4.97
CA VAL A 44 -2.59 -3.66 -5.42
C VAL A 44 -3.47 -4.68 -6.12
N HIS A 45 -2.92 -5.47 -7.03
CA HIS A 45 -3.69 -6.54 -7.69
C HIS A 45 -4.21 -7.58 -6.69
N TYR A 46 -3.40 -7.94 -5.71
CA TYR A 46 -3.83 -8.84 -4.64
C TYR A 46 -5.04 -8.27 -3.87
N LEU A 47 -4.99 -7.01 -3.51
CA LEU A 47 -6.10 -6.36 -2.80
C LEU A 47 -7.39 -6.35 -3.66
N ILE A 48 -7.26 -6.00 -4.93
CA ILE A 48 -8.41 -5.93 -5.83
C ILE A 48 -8.98 -7.33 -6.13
N GLU A 49 -8.11 -8.27 -6.51
CA GLU A 49 -8.54 -9.57 -7.02
C GLU A 49 -8.88 -10.57 -5.93
N HIS A 50 -8.24 -10.49 -4.76
CA HIS A 50 -8.38 -11.49 -3.69
C HIS A 50 -9.00 -10.95 -2.40
N LYS A 51 -8.98 -9.63 -2.19
CA LYS A 51 -9.49 -9.01 -0.97
C LYS A 51 -10.71 -8.10 -1.20
N GLY A 52 -11.13 -7.95 -2.44
CA GLY A 52 -12.33 -7.20 -2.79
C GLY A 52 -12.21 -5.69 -2.69
N TYR A 53 -11.00 -5.15 -2.67
CA TYR A 53 -10.81 -3.71 -2.59
C TYR A 53 -11.27 -3.05 -3.89
N PRO A 54 -12.07 -1.96 -3.81
CA PRO A 54 -12.52 -1.27 -5.01
C PRO A 54 -11.42 -0.38 -5.59
N ALA A 55 -11.02 -0.66 -6.83
CA ALA A 55 -10.00 0.14 -7.52
C ALA A 55 -10.38 1.63 -7.56
N ALA A 56 -11.68 1.94 -7.67
CA ALA A 56 -12.18 3.32 -7.72
C ALA A 56 -11.91 4.10 -6.42
N LEU A 57 -11.68 3.43 -5.30
CA LEU A 57 -11.37 4.06 -4.02
C LEU A 57 -9.89 3.95 -3.65
N MET A 58 -9.05 3.54 -4.57
CA MET A 58 -7.61 3.42 -4.35
C MET A 58 -6.85 4.38 -5.24
N ALA A 59 -5.71 4.85 -4.75
CA ALA A 59 -4.81 5.70 -5.53
C ALA A 59 -3.36 5.39 -5.18
N ASN A 60 -2.48 5.52 -6.17
CA ASN A 60 -1.03 5.41 -5.99
C ASN A 60 -0.39 6.79 -6.05
N GLU A 61 0.71 6.97 -5.30
CA GLU A 61 1.51 8.20 -5.30
C GLU A 61 0.67 9.44 -4.97
N MET A 62 -0.04 9.38 -3.84
CA MET A 62 -0.89 10.48 -3.41
C MET A 62 -0.17 11.41 -2.46
N SER A 63 -0.27 12.71 -2.75
CA SER A 63 0.11 13.76 -1.80
C SER A 63 -1.10 14.12 -0.96
N LEU A 64 -0.93 14.09 0.35
CA LEU A 64 -1.97 14.38 1.31
C LEU A 64 -1.51 15.58 2.16
N SER A 65 -2.39 16.57 2.35
CA SER A 65 -2.08 17.78 3.10
C SER A 65 -2.75 17.76 4.46
N ILE A 66 -1.98 18.02 5.52
CA ILE A 66 -2.49 18.19 6.87
C ILE A 66 -1.89 19.47 7.42
N GLY A 67 -2.72 20.52 7.56
CA GLY A 67 -2.23 21.85 7.90
C GLY A 67 -1.20 22.30 6.88
N ASN A 68 0.00 22.65 7.33
CA ASN A 68 1.10 23.09 6.47
C ASN A 68 2.00 21.95 5.99
N LYS A 69 1.70 20.69 6.41
CA LYS A 69 2.52 19.53 6.03
C LYS A 69 1.93 18.83 4.84
N LYS A 70 2.80 18.45 3.91
CA LYS A 70 2.47 17.57 2.80
C LYS A 70 3.11 16.21 3.07
N LEU A 71 2.27 15.17 3.04
CA LEU A 71 2.70 13.78 3.19
C LEU A 71 2.46 13.07 1.88
N ARG A 72 3.35 12.16 1.53
CA ARG A 72 3.20 11.34 0.32
C ARG A 72 3.03 9.89 0.72
N ALA A 73 1.97 9.28 0.20
CA ALA A 73 1.68 7.87 0.42
C ALA A 73 1.89 7.07 -0.86
N ASP A 74 2.48 5.89 -0.75
CA ASP A 74 2.70 5.01 -1.91
C ASP A 74 1.36 4.53 -2.48
N SER A 75 0.45 4.08 -1.63
CA SER A 75 -0.94 3.78 -1.99
C SER A 75 -1.87 4.18 -0.86
N VAL A 76 -3.08 4.57 -1.22
CA VAL A 76 -4.13 4.95 -0.28
C VAL A 76 -5.42 4.24 -0.64
N LEU A 77 -6.12 3.72 0.35
CA LEU A 77 -7.51 3.31 0.24
C LEU A 77 -8.36 4.39 0.91
N TYR A 78 -9.31 4.92 0.17
CA TYR A 78 -10.29 5.89 0.69
C TYR A 78 -11.57 5.19 1.10
N ASN A 79 -12.26 5.76 2.08
CA ASN A 79 -13.63 5.35 2.37
C ASN A 79 -14.59 5.99 1.36
N ARG A 80 -15.90 5.70 1.49
CA ARG A 80 -16.93 6.23 0.57
C ARG A 80 -17.12 7.74 0.68
N HIS A 81 -16.58 8.36 1.73
CA HIS A 81 -16.59 9.82 1.92
C HIS A 81 -15.29 10.46 1.45
N LEU A 82 -14.45 9.70 0.73
CA LEU A 82 -13.17 10.14 0.18
C LEU A 82 -12.16 10.60 1.27
N GLN A 83 -12.25 9.98 2.43
CA GLN A 83 -11.26 10.17 3.49
C GLN A 83 -10.28 8.99 3.47
N PRO A 84 -8.97 9.23 3.70
CA PRO A 84 -8.00 8.15 3.79
C PRO A 84 -8.37 7.19 4.91
N ARG A 85 -8.45 5.89 4.57
CA ARG A 85 -8.77 4.84 5.51
C ARG A 85 -7.59 3.94 5.81
N MET A 86 -6.81 3.66 4.79
CA MET A 86 -5.64 2.80 4.88
C MET A 86 -4.51 3.39 4.04
N ILE A 87 -3.32 3.39 4.61
CA ILE A 87 -2.10 3.76 3.90
C ILE A 87 -1.26 2.50 3.72
N MET A 88 -0.70 2.35 2.53
CA MET A 88 0.19 1.25 2.20
C MET A 88 1.53 1.80 1.76
N GLU A 89 2.60 1.30 2.38
CA GLU A 89 3.98 1.65 2.07
C GLU A 89 4.72 0.41 1.57
N TYR A 90 5.45 0.56 0.48
CA TYR A 90 6.17 -0.54 -0.14
C TYR A 90 7.67 -0.32 -0.06
N LYS A 91 8.37 -1.39 0.25
CA LYS A 91 9.83 -1.46 0.24
C LYS A 91 10.28 -2.46 -0.80
N ALA A 92 11.50 -2.30 -1.30
CA ALA A 92 12.08 -3.30 -2.18
C ALA A 92 12.18 -4.67 -1.48
N PRO A 93 12.12 -5.79 -2.23
CA PRO A 93 12.20 -7.13 -1.62
C PRO A 93 13.49 -7.37 -0.83
N THR A 94 14.55 -6.64 -1.13
CA THR A 94 15.83 -6.75 -0.43
C THR A 94 15.88 -5.99 0.89
N VAL A 95 14.87 -5.15 1.18
CA VAL A 95 14.81 -4.36 2.40
C VAL A 95 14.08 -5.15 3.47
N GLU A 96 14.74 -5.39 4.60
CA GLU A 96 14.11 -6.03 5.75
C GLU A 96 13.18 -5.04 6.45
N ILE A 97 11.95 -5.46 6.74
CA ILE A 97 11.00 -4.65 7.51
C ILE A 97 11.19 -5.02 8.97
N THR A 98 12.05 -4.27 9.65
CA THR A 98 12.26 -4.40 11.08
C THR A 98 11.16 -3.64 11.83
N GLN A 99 11.06 -3.89 13.13
CA GLN A 99 10.13 -3.15 13.98
C GLN A 99 10.43 -1.64 13.93
N LYS A 100 11.71 -1.27 13.93
CA LYS A 100 12.13 0.14 13.84
C LYS A 100 11.64 0.79 12.53
N VAL A 101 11.80 0.10 11.40
CA VAL A 101 11.32 0.58 10.11
C VAL A 101 9.81 0.75 10.13
N PHE A 102 9.09 -0.24 10.67
CA PHE A 102 7.63 -0.16 10.79
C PHE A 102 7.21 1.02 11.65
N GLU A 103 7.84 1.21 12.80
CA GLU A 103 7.53 2.32 13.72
C GLU A 103 7.76 3.69 13.07
N GLN A 104 8.82 3.84 12.28
CA GLN A 104 9.07 5.07 11.54
C GLN A 104 7.97 5.37 10.53
N ILE A 105 7.53 4.36 9.78
CA ILE A 105 6.44 4.49 8.82
C ILE A 105 5.13 4.79 9.53
N ALA A 106 4.84 4.09 10.62
CA ALA A 106 3.63 4.28 11.40
C ALA A 106 3.58 5.70 11.99
N ALA A 107 4.68 6.17 12.58
CA ALA A 107 4.75 7.52 13.14
C ALA A 107 4.48 8.60 12.09
N TYR A 108 5.05 8.45 10.90
CA TYR A 108 4.85 9.36 9.79
C TYR A 108 3.38 9.38 9.35
N ASN A 109 2.77 8.21 9.25
CA ASN A 109 1.41 8.08 8.72
C ASN A 109 0.32 8.31 9.77
N LEU A 110 0.64 8.32 11.07
CA LEU A 110 -0.31 8.67 12.13
C LEU A 110 -0.88 10.07 11.95
N LEU A 111 -0.12 10.97 11.35
CA LEU A 111 -0.58 12.34 11.07
C LEU A 111 -1.79 12.36 10.14
N LEU A 112 -1.98 11.33 9.32
CA LEU A 112 -3.11 11.21 8.40
C LEU A 112 -4.38 10.70 9.06
N HIS A 113 -4.29 10.26 10.31
CA HIS A 113 -5.41 9.72 11.10
C HIS A 113 -6.15 8.59 10.38
N VAL A 114 -5.37 7.69 9.73
CA VAL A 114 -5.93 6.49 9.08
C VAL A 114 -6.16 5.38 10.10
N ASP A 115 -7.08 4.47 9.80
CA ASP A 115 -7.38 3.36 10.69
C ASP A 115 -6.42 2.18 10.50
N TYR A 116 -5.86 2.03 9.30
CA TYR A 116 -5.00 0.90 8.96
C TYR A 116 -3.72 1.36 8.29
N ILE A 117 -2.62 0.72 8.66
CA ILE A 117 -1.32 0.92 8.01
C ILE A 117 -0.80 -0.44 7.56
N VAL A 118 -0.42 -0.52 6.29
CA VAL A 118 0.18 -1.70 5.69
C VAL A 118 1.59 -1.37 5.25
N VAL A 119 2.54 -2.25 5.55
CA VAL A 119 3.91 -2.18 5.04
C VAL A 119 4.25 -3.53 4.42
N SER A 120 4.76 -3.52 3.20
CA SER A 120 5.14 -4.74 2.50
C SER A 120 6.41 -4.54 1.71
N ASN A 121 7.25 -5.58 1.69
CA ASN A 121 8.38 -5.69 0.77
C ASN A 121 8.15 -6.77 -0.30
N GLY A 122 6.91 -7.27 -0.39
CA GLY A 122 6.53 -8.33 -1.33
C GLY A 122 6.77 -9.74 -0.80
N LEU A 123 7.64 -9.91 0.17
CA LEU A 123 7.95 -11.19 0.80
C LEU A 123 7.31 -11.31 2.19
N GLN A 124 7.23 -10.19 2.88
CA GLN A 124 6.59 -10.06 4.18
C GLN A 124 5.62 -8.88 4.14
N HIS A 125 4.46 -9.06 4.77
CA HIS A 125 3.38 -8.09 4.78
C HIS A 125 2.91 -7.88 6.21
N TYR A 126 2.84 -6.62 6.63
CA TYR A 126 2.38 -6.27 7.96
C TYR A 126 1.21 -5.31 7.83
N CYS A 127 0.15 -5.59 8.58
CA CYS A 127 -1.01 -4.71 8.67
C CYS A 127 -1.32 -4.48 10.13
N CYS A 128 -1.51 -3.22 10.53
CA CYS A 128 -1.96 -2.91 11.86
C CYS A 128 -3.20 -2.03 11.82
N ARG A 129 -4.05 -2.20 12.82
CA ARG A 129 -5.17 -1.31 13.10
C ARG A 129 -4.77 -0.38 14.25
N ILE A 130 -5.03 0.92 14.06
CA ILE A 130 -4.69 1.95 15.04
C ILE A 130 -5.89 2.21 15.92
N ASP A 131 -5.65 2.16 17.23
CA ASP A 131 -6.63 2.54 18.25
C ASP A 131 -6.22 3.89 18.80
N TYR A 132 -6.90 4.95 18.36
CA TYR A 132 -6.57 6.31 18.76
C TYR A 132 -6.96 6.62 20.20
N ASP A 133 -7.98 5.94 20.73
CA ASP A 133 -8.42 6.13 22.13
C ASP A 133 -7.36 5.60 23.11
N LYS A 134 -6.83 4.43 22.82
CA LYS A 134 -5.80 3.79 23.64
C LYS A 134 -4.38 4.18 23.24
N ARG A 135 -4.21 4.90 22.13
CA ARG A 135 -2.92 5.29 21.56
C ARG A 135 -2.02 4.09 21.30
N THR A 136 -2.61 3.01 20.80
CA THR A 136 -1.93 1.76 20.48
C THR A 136 -2.24 1.35 19.05
N TYR A 137 -1.46 0.40 18.54
CA TYR A 137 -1.80 -0.27 17.29
C TYR A 137 -1.67 -1.77 17.48
N ASN A 138 -2.54 -2.52 16.79
CA ASN A 138 -2.61 -3.97 16.89
C ASN A 138 -2.33 -4.57 15.52
N PHE A 139 -1.36 -5.49 15.46
CA PHE A 139 -1.06 -6.22 14.24
C PHE A 139 -2.17 -7.23 13.96
N LEU A 140 -2.59 -7.29 12.71
CA LEU A 140 -3.56 -8.26 12.21
C LEU A 140 -2.80 -9.46 11.64
N GLN A 141 -3.38 -10.67 11.74
CA GLN A 141 -2.78 -11.87 11.17
C GLN A 141 -2.76 -11.83 9.65
N ASP A 142 -3.81 -11.26 9.06
CA ASP A 142 -3.97 -11.19 7.61
C ASP A 142 -4.38 -9.78 7.21
N ILE A 143 -4.15 -9.48 5.92
CA ILE A 143 -4.72 -8.27 5.32
C ILE A 143 -6.24 -8.44 5.32
N PRO A 144 -6.99 -7.48 5.90
CA PRO A 144 -8.46 -7.62 5.98
C PRO A 144 -9.10 -7.54 4.60
N THR A 145 -10.22 -8.23 4.42
CA THR A 145 -11.05 -8.04 3.23
C THR A 145 -11.68 -6.65 3.27
N TYR A 146 -12.00 -6.10 2.10
CA TYR A 146 -12.66 -4.80 2.05
C TYR A 146 -14.01 -4.84 2.78
N GLU A 147 -14.78 -5.92 2.60
CA GLU A 147 -16.05 -6.10 3.26
C GLU A 147 -15.97 -5.96 4.78
N SER A 148 -14.90 -6.48 5.39
CA SER A 148 -14.71 -6.44 6.85
C SER A 148 -14.39 -5.05 7.39
N ILE A 149 -13.92 -4.13 6.55
CA ILE A 149 -13.50 -2.78 6.97
C ILE A 149 -14.32 -1.65 6.34
N ALA A 150 -15.23 -1.97 5.41
CA ALA A 150 -15.91 -0.95 4.58
C ALA A 150 -16.77 0.01 5.39
N ASP A 151 -17.41 -0.47 6.46
CA ASP A 151 -18.39 0.27 7.24
C ASP A 151 -17.88 0.73 8.62
N ASP A 152 -16.60 0.58 8.87
CA ASP A 152 -16.02 0.99 10.15
C ASP A 152 -15.90 2.50 10.30
#